data_e03fdbd930cd854b6fd4ea57c27c73be
#
_entry.id   e03fdbd930cd854b6fd4ea57c27c73be
#
_cell.length_a   1.000
_cell.length_b   1.000
_cell.length_c   1.000
_cell.angle_alpha   90.00
_cell.angle_beta   90.00
_cell.angle_gamma   90.00
#
_symmetry.space_group_name_H-M   'P 1'
#
loop_
_entity.id
_entity.type
_entity.pdbx_description
1 polymer ?
#
loop_
_entity_poly.entity_id
_entity_poly.type
_entity_poly.pdbx_seq_one_letter_code
_entity_poly.pdbx_strand_id
1 'polypeptide(L)'
;EEECSFVELDYNINKCINLIKKENGIAQAGGITMSRQDKVDSYLDYIIVQHKKRNPSIKVIDSYVGLKKELVEKNENRNYLYHINKQSNRIWSIVLGKFSLAFSMAPEFYRQIYKENPPKVISEASIQSDNNLVSRTSWQEIIDNKGGKHGDD
;
A
#
# COMPACT_ATOMS: atom_id res chain seq x y z
N GLU A 1 6.68 26.73 -0.23
CA GLU A 1 5.65 26.08 0.62
C GLU A 1 5.92 24.58 0.61
N GLU A 2 6.04 23.96 1.78
CA GLU A 2 6.21 22.49 1.87
C GLU A 2 4.91 21.81 1.45
N GLU A 3 4.97 21.00 0.41
CA GLU A 3 3.82 20.16 0.03
C GLU A 3 3.47 19.18 1.15
N CYS A 4 2.21 19.20 1.56
CA CYS A 4 1.67 18.22 2.50
C CYS A 4 1.33 16.91 1.77
N SER A 5 1.36 15.79 2.49
CA SER A 5 0.76 14.56 1.97
C SER A 5 -0.73 14.75 1.70
N PHE A 6 -1.24 14.24 0.58
CA PHE A 6 -2.64 14.37 0.22
C PHE A 6 -3.17 13.14 -0.53
N VAL A 7 -4.50 13.03 -0.54
CA VAL A 7 -5.23 12.11 -1.42
C VAL A 7 -6.32 12.93 -2.12
N GLU A 8 -6.34 12.89 -3.42
CA GLU A 8 -7.40 13.49 -4.24
C GLU A 8 -8.32 12.39 -4.75
N LEU A 9 -9.59 12.50 -4.42
CA LEU A 9 -10.60 11.50 -4.77
C LEU A 9 -11.38 11.96 -6.01
N ASP A 10 -11.66 11.02 -6.90
CA ASP A 10 -12.54 11.17 -8.06
C ASP A 10 -13.58 10.05 -8.05
N TYR A 11 -14.75 10.27 -8.64
CA TYR A 11 -15.76 9.21 -8.82
C TYR A 11 -15.21 8.02 -9.63
N ASN A 12 -14.31 8.29 -10.56
CA ASN A 12 -13.55 7.25 -11.23
C ASN A 12 -12.28 6.95 -10.43
N ILE A 13 -12.25 5.82 -9.75
CA ILE A 13 -11.14 5.40 -8.89
C ILE A 13 -9.77 5.40 -9.61
N ASN A 14 -9.76 5.19 -10.91
CA ASN A 14 -8.53 5.22 -11.71
C ASN A 14 -7.98 6.65 -11.92
N LYS A 15 -8.77 7.67 -11.59
CA LYS A 15 -8.35 9.08 -11.62
C LYS A 15 -7.91 9.62 -10.26
N CYS A 16 -8.13 8.85 -9.21
CA CYS A 16 -7.67 9.23 -7.87
C CYS A 16 -6.14 9.26 -7.84
N ILE A 17 -5.58 10.29 -7.24
CA ILE A 17 -4.14 10.45 -7.06
C ILE A 17 -3.81 10.68 -5.59
N ASN A 18 -2.60 10.32 -5.20
CA ASN A 18 -2.08 10.57 -3.87
C ASN A 18 -0.61 10.99 -3.91
N LEU A 19 -0.21 11.72 -2.90
CA LEU A 19 1.18 12.05 -2.65
C LEU A 19 1.46 11.81 -1.16
N ILE A 20 2.49 11.03 -0.88
CA ILE A 20 2.91 10.71 0.47
C ILE A 20 4.31 11.25 0.65
N LYS A 21 4.45 12.29 1.47
CA LYS A 21 5.74 12.86 1.81
C LYS A 21 6.61 11.83 2.53
N LYS A 22 7.84 11.75 2.15
CA LYS A 22 8.90 10.95 2.76
C LYS A 22 9.96 11.87 3.31
N GLU A 23 11.10 11.35 3.66
CA GLU A 23 12.24 12.12 4.17
C GLU A 23 12.99 12.84 3.04
N ASN A 24 13.79 13.84 3.40
CA ASN A 24 14.74 14.52 2.50
C ASN A 24 14.12 15.16 1.24
N GLY A 25 12.92 15.74 1.37
CA GLY A 25 12.24 16.40 0.25
C GLY A 25 11.72 15.44 -0.83
N ILE A 26 11.74 14.14 -0.57
CA ILE A 26 11.22 13.11 -1.47
C ILE A 26 9.77 12.84 -1.14
N ALA A 27 8.97 12.56 -2.17
CA ALA A 27 7.59 12.13 -2.02
C ALA A 27 7.29 10.95 -2.94
N GLN A 28 6.43 10.07 -2.47
CA GLN A 28 5.88 8.98 -3.27
C GLN A 28 4.57 9.45 -3.87
N ALA A 29 4.55 9.65 -5.18
CA ALA A 29 3.36 9.98 -5.94
C ALA A 29 2.74 8.70 -6.51
N GLY A 30 1.41 8.58 -6.44
CA GLY A 30 0.73 7.40 -6.93
C GLY A 30 -0.75 7.62 -7.22
N GLY A 31 -1.39 6.56 -7.67
CA GLY A 31 -2.82 6.40 -7.77
C GLY A 31 -3.31 5.31 -6.82
N ILE A 32 -4.61 5.04 -6.86
CA ILE A 32 -5.18 4.04 -5.95
C ILE A 32 -4.94 2.62 -6.47
N THR A 33 -5.29 2.33 -7.70
CA THR A 33 -5.11 1.02 -8.31
C THR A 33 -5.44 1.04 -9.80
N MET A 34 -4.92 0.08 -10.54
CA MET A 34 -5.39 -0.24 -11.88
C MET A 34 -5.54 -1.75 -12.03
N SER A 35 -6.54 -2.17 -12.79
CA SER A 35 -6.88 -3.57 -12.97
C SER A 35 -6.22 -4.22 -14.20
N ARG A 36 -5.55 -3.45 -15.06
CA ARG A 36 -5.01 -3.93 -16.34
C ARG A 36 -3.52 -3.64 -16.46
N GLN A 37 -2.74 -4.69 -16.54
CA GLN A 37 -1.27 -4.61 -16.68
C GLN A 37 -0.83 -3.99 -18.02
N ASP A 38 -1.62 -4.12 -19.08
CA ASP A 38 -1.34 -3.57 -20.41
C ASP A 38 -1.40 -2.03 -20.47
N LYS A 39 -1.81 -1.38 -19.39
CA LYS A 39 -1.96 0.08 -19.29
C LYS A 39 -1.03 0.74 -18.28
N VAL A 40 -0.03 0.04 -17.80
CA VAL A 40 0.88 0.55 -16.75
C VAL A 40 1.52 1.85 -17.17
N ASP A 41 2.15 1.89 -18.35
CA ASP A 41 2.89 3.07 -18.81
C ASP A 41 1.97 4.28 -18.97
N SER A 42 0.81 4.11 -19.60
CA SER A 42 -0.16 5.19 -19.77
C SER A 42 -0.73 5.69 -18.43
N TYR A 43 -0.78 4.83 -17.44
CA TYR A 43 -1.23 5.21 -16.10
C TYR A 43 -0.13 5.94 -15.31
N LEU A 44 1.12 5.54 -15.45
CA LEU A 44 2.26 6.27 -14.90
C LEU A 44 2.34 7.68 -15.50
N ASP A 45 2.22 7.81 -16.82
CA ASP A 45 2.18 9.11 -17.50
C ASP A 45 1.04 9.98 -16.99
N TYR A 46 -0.15 9.41 -16.82
CA TYR A 46 -1.29 10.11 -16.23
C TYR A 46 -0.96 10.66 -14.85
N ILE A 47 -0.42 9.82 -13.95
CA ILE A 47 -0.04 10.24 -12.58
C ILE A 47 0.98 11.39 -12.63
N ILE A 48 2.02 11.25 -13.42
CA ILE A 48 3.07 12.27 -13.58
C ILE A 48 2.46 13.59 -14.06
N VAL A 49 1.60 13.55 -15.08
CA VAL A 49 0.94 14.74 -15.62
C VAL A 49 0.06 15.42 -14.57
N GLN A 50 -0.73 14.66 -13.81
CA GLN A 50 -1.60 15.25 -12.79
C GLN A 50 -0.78 15.92 -11.65
N HIS A 51 0.29 15.27 -11.20
CA HIS A 51 1.16 15.86 -10.19
C HIS A 51 1.91 17.10 -10.69
N LYS A 52 2.41 17.08 -11.93
CA LYS A 52 3.05 18.25 -12.56
C LYS A 52 2.10 19.43 -12.78
N LYS A 53 0.81 19.19 -13.01
CA LYS A 53 -0.19 20.26 -13.05
C LYS A 53 -0.32 20.98 -11.71
N ARG A 54 -0.20 20.26 -10.59
CA ARG A 54 -0.21 20.82 -9.24
C ARG A 54 1.07 21.54 -8.89
N ASN A 55 2.18 20.90 -9.15
CA ASN A 55 3.53 21.42 -8.89
C ASN A 55 4.43 21.16 -10.11
N PRO A 56 4.60 22.15 -11.00
CA PRO A 56 5.44 22.00 -12.19
C PRO A 56 6.92 21.72 -11.91
N SER A 57 7.40 22.03 -10.69
CA SER A 57 8.79 21.82 -10.29
C SER A 57 9.11 20.38 -9.87
N ILE A 58 8.11 19.49 -9.79
CA ILE A 58 8.32 18.07 -9.45
C ILE A 58 9.28 17.42 -10.44
N LYS A 59 10.33 16.82 -9.90
CA LYS A 59 11.25 15.96 -10.63
C LYS A 59 10.95 14.50 -10.33
N VAL A 60 10.72 13.71 -11.37
CA VAL A 60 10.55 12.26 -11.23
C VAL A 60 11.93 11.63 -11.14
N ILE A 61 12.22 10.97 -10.02
CA ILE A 61 13.49 10.28 -9.78
C ILE A 61 13.43 8.88 -10.36
N ASP A 62 12.33 8.14 -10.08
CA ASP A 62 12.11 6.78 -10.53
C ASP A 62 10.63 6.41 -10.47
N SER A 63 10.28 5.25 -11.00
CA SER A 63 8.95 4.67 -10.89
C SER A 63 9.02 3.17 -10.63
N TYR A 64 8.06 2.63 -9.91
CA TYR A 64 7.91 1.21 -9.70
C TYR A 64 6.44 0.79 -9.66
N VAL A 65 6.18 -0.47 -9.90
CA VAL A 65 4.84 -1.07 -9.89
C VAL A 65 4.78 -2.19 -8.86
N GLY A 66 3.84 -2.09 -7.95
CA GLY A 66 3.51 -3.15 -7.00
C GLY A 66 2.35 -4.00 -7.52
N LEU A 67 2.44 -5.30 -7.34
CA LEU A 67 1.34 -6.22 -7.63
C LEU A 67 0.54 -6.49 -6.37
N LYS A 68 -0.76 -6.22 -6.42
CA LYS A 68 -1.71 -6.57 -5.37
C LYS A 68 -2.63 -7.67 -5.87
N LYS A 69 -2.68 -8.79 -5.13
CA LYS A 69 -3.65 -9.85 -5.38
C LYS A 69 -4.87 -9.66 -4.48
N GLU A 70 -6.04 -9.65 -5.06
CA GLU A 70 -7.30 -9.55 -4.34
C GLU A 70 -8.25 -10.68 -4.78
N LEU A 71 -9.08 -11.15 -3.86
CA LEU A 71 -10.24 -11.96 -4.19
C LEU A 71 -11.40 -11.01 -4.44
N VAL A 72 -11.87 -10.93 -5.67
CA VAL A 72 -13.01 -10.09 -6.06
C VAL A 72 -14.13 -10.96 -6.64
N GLU A 73 -15.36 -10.55 -6.46
CA GLU A 73 -16.48 -11.17 -7.14
C GLU A 73 -16.45 -10.86 -8.65
N LYS A 74 -17.08 -11.71 -9.44
CA LYS A 74 -16.97 -11.72 -10.92
C LYS A 74 -17.23 -10.34 -11.58
N ASN A 75 -18.02 -9.49 -10.95
CA ASN A 75 -18.44 -8.19 -11.49
C ASN A 75 -17.86 -7.02 -10.71
N GLU A 76 -16.95 -7.25 -9.77
CA GLU A 76 -16.33 -6.23 -8.95
C GLU A 76 -14.88 -6.01 -9.36
N ASN A 77 -14.45 -4.75 -9.33
CA ASN A 77 -13.05 -4.38 -9.62
C ASN A 77 -12.18 -4.34 -8.38
N ARG A 78 -12.77 -4.46 -7.18
CA ARG A 78 -12.06 -4.32 -5.92
C ARG A 78 -12.79 -5.00 -4.78
N ASN A 79 -12.04 -5.71 -3.92
CA ASN A 79 -12.57 -6.28 -2.70
C ASN A 79 -12.27 -5.38 -1.49
N TYR A 80 -13.30 -5.11 -0.69
CA TYR A 80 -13.22 -4.37 0.58
C TYR A 80 -13.35 -5.27 1.80
N LEU A 81 -13.47 -6.58 1.59
CA LEU A 81 -13.69 -7.56 2.64
C LEU A 81 -12.41 -8.37 2.90
N TYR A 82 -12.45 -9.15 3.95
CA TYR A 82 -11.46 -10.20 4.22
C TYR A 82 -12.09 -11.57 4.01
N HIS A 83 -11.26 -12.54 3.68
CA HIS A 83 -11.66 -13.94 3.51
C HIS A 83 -10.79 -14.82 4.38
N ILE A 84 -11.44 -15.71 5.14
CA ILE A 84 -10.81 -16.69 5.99
C ILE A 84 -11.25 -18.07 5.50
N ASN A 85 -10.34 -18.80 4.87
CA ASN A 85 -10.61 -20.10 4.29
C ASN A 85 -9.80 -21.19 4.99
N LYS A 86 -10.49 -22.17 5.58
CA LYS A 86 -9.84 -23.35 6.13
C LYS A 86 -9.48 -24.32 5.00
N GLN A 87 -8.19 -24.54 4.81
CA GLN A 87 -7.67 -25.44 3.78
C GLN A 87 -7.57 -26.89 4.29
N SER A 88 -7.20 -27.05 5.56
CA SER A 88 -7.13 -28.34 6.25
C SER A 88 -7.28 -28.13 7.76
N ASN A 89 -7.13 -29.19 8.55
CA ASN A 89 -7.30 -29.10 10.01
C ASN A 89 -6.35 -28.08 10.70
N ARG A 90 -5.22 -27.76 10.09
CA ARG A 90 -4.21 -26.87 10.68
C ARG A 90 -3.76 -25.75 9.74
N ILE A 91 -4.33 -25.67 8.54
CA ILE A 91 -3.92 -24.68 7.54
C ILE A 91 -5.11 -23.79 7.19
N TRP A 92 -4.88 -22.49 7.29
CA TRP A 92 -5.83 -21.46 6.95
C TRP A 92 -5.22 -20.49 5.93
N SER A 93 -6.02 -20.07 5.00
CA SER A 93 -5.67 -19.00 4.04
C SER A 93 -6.46 -17.76 4.38
N ILE A 94 -5.75 -16.65 4.60
CA ILE A 94 -6.35 -15.36 4.94
C ILE A 94 -5.97 -14.39 3.83
N VAL A 95 -6.99 -13.76 3.24
CA VAL A 95 -6.80 -12.73 2.21
C VAL A 95 -7.48 -11.45 2.67
N LEU A 96 -6.73 -10.37 2.72
CA LEU A 96 -7.19 -9.04 3.13
C LEU A 96 -7.20 -8.10 1.93
N GLY A 97 -8.32 -7.45 1.67
CA GLY A 97 -8.42 -6.39 0.68
C GLY A 97 -7.71 -5.10 1.11
N LYS A 98 -7.64 -4.84 2.43
CA LYS A 98 -6.94 -3.70 3.02
C LYS A 98 -6.26 -4.13 4.33
N PHE A 99 -5.09 -3.57 4.60
CA PHE A 99 -4.37 -3.84 5.85
C PHE A 99 -5.19 -3.49 7.11
N SER A 100 -5.95 -2.39 7.07
CA SER A 100 -6.84 -1.98 8.18
C SER A 100 -7.90 -3.03 8.55
N LEU A 101 -8.23 -3.96 7.65
CA LEU A 101 -9.17 -5.05 7.93
C LEU A 101 -8.58 -6.11 8.88
N ALA A 102 -7.28 -6.10 9.12
CA ALA A 102 -6.63 -7.02 10.05
C ALA A 102 -7.24 -6.92 11.46
N PHE A 103 -7.58 -5.71 11.90
CA PHE A 103 -8.19 -5.49 13.22
C PHE A 103 -9.59 -6.10 13.36
N SER A 104 -10.38 -6.14 12.29
CA SER A 104 -11.69 -6.80 12.26
C SER A 104 -11.56 -8.30 12.01
N MET A 105 -10.60 -8.69 11.18
CA MET A 105 -10.38 -10.09 10.81
C MET A 105 -9.81 -10.92 11.96
N ALA A 106 -8.90 -10.39 12.76
CA ALA A 106 -8.22 -11.14 13.80
C ALA A 106 -9.20 -11.73 14.86
N PRO A 107 -10.16 -10.97 15.43
CA PRO A 107 -11.16 -11.52 16.33
C PRO A 107 -12.04 -12.59 15.67
N GLU A 108 -12.37 -12.41 14.40
CA GLU A 108 -13.18 -13.38 13.66
C GLU A 108 -12.41 -14.69 13.41
N PHE A 109 -11.15 -14.58 13.04
CA PHE A 109 -10.27 -15.72 12.88
C PHE A 109 -10.11 -16.50 14.19
N TYR A 110 -9.94 -15.79 15.32
CA TYR A 110 -9.91 -16.40 16.66
C TYR A 110 -11.18 -17.20 16.93
N ARG A 111 -12.37 -16.62 16.69
CA ARG A 111 -13.66 -17.33 16.86
C ARG A 111 -13.77 -18.57 16.00
N GLN A 112 -13.27 -18.53 14.78
CA GLN A 112 -13.32 -19.68 13.87
C GLN A 112 -12.44 -20.83 14.35
N ILE A 113 -11.30 -20.54 15.00
CA ILE A 113 -10.40 -21.57 15.55
C ILE A 113 -10.91 -22.10 16.88
N TYR A 114 -11.17 -21.22 17.85
CA TYR A 114 -11.41 -21.59 19.23
C TYR A 114 -12.87 -21.72 19.62
N LYS A 115 -13.79 -21.28 18.75
CA LYS A 115 -15.25 -21.30 18.97
C LYS A 115 -15.70 -20.45 20.16
N GLU A 116 -14.90 -19.50 20.58
CA GLU A 116 -15.16 -18.57 21.67
C GLU A 116 -14.72 -17.14 21.28
N ASN A 117 -15.14 -16.16 22.06
CA ASN A 117 -14.70 -14.79 21.84
C ASN A 117 -13.26 -14.61 22.31
N PRO A 118 -12.44 -13.80 21.59
CA PRO A 118 -11.11 -13.47 22.06
C PRO A 118 -11.17 -12.74 23.41
N PRO A 119 -10.18 -12.96 24.30
CA PRO A 119 -10.09 -12.24 25.55
C PRO A 119 -9.94 -10.74 25.29
N LYS A 120 -10.60 -9.91 26.12
CA LYS A 120 -10.49 -8.44 26.05
C LYS A 120 -9.19 -7.95 26.73
N VAL A 121 -8.09 -8.61 26.45
CA VAL A 121 -6.79 -8.20 26.98
C VAL A 121 -6.03 -7.49 25.86
N ILE A 122 -5.85 -6.19 26.02
CA ILE A 122 -4.85 -5.45 25.25
C ILE A 122 -3.57 -5.58 26.06
N SER A 123 -2.73 -6.55 25.73
CA SER A 123 -1.36 -6.56 26.25
C SER A 123 -0.57 -5.52 25.46
N GLU A 124 0.07 -4.61 26.18
CA GLU A 124 1.17 -3.83 25.60
C GLU A 124 2.31 -4.80 25.29
N ALA A 125 2.27 -5.39 24.11
CA ALA A 125 3.42 -6.11 23.62
C ALA A 125 4.50 -5.07 23.34
N SER A 126 5.54 -5.03 24.15
CA SER A 126 6.78 -4.35 23.79
C SER A 126 7.36 -5.11 22.59
N ILE A 127 7.03 -4.66 21.39
CA ILE A 127 7.65 -5.16 20.18
C ILE A 127 9.07 -4.57 20.20
N GLN A 128 10.02 -5.37 20.63
CA GLN A 128 11.40 -5.12 20.26
C GLN A 128 11.45 -5.35 18.74
N SER A 129 11.40 -4.27 17.98
CA SER A 129 11.56 -4.33 16.54
C SER A 129 12.99 -4.72 16.24
N ASP A 130 13.20 -5.98 15.93
CA ASP A 130 14.43 -6.38 15.25
C ASP A 130 14.34 -5.84 13.81
N ASN A 131 14.99 -4.71 13.58
CA ASN A 131 15.00 -4.04 12.28
C ASN A 131 15.55 -4.96 11.17
N ASN A 132 16.26 -6.04 11.51
CA ASN A 132 16.77 -7.00 10.55
C ASN A 132 15.68 -7.89 9.94
N LEU A 133 14.48 -7.96 10.58
CA LEU A 133 13.33 -8.72 10.07
C LEU A 133 12.41 -7.90 9.15
N VAL A 134 12.65 -6.60 9.02
CA VAL A 134 11.84 -5.72 8.16
C VAL A 134 12.52 -5.57 6.81
N SER A 135 11.87 -6.03 5.76
CA SER A 135 12.34 -5.82 4.38
C SER A 135 12.33 -4.33 4.04
N ARG A 136 13.37 -3.89 3.32
CA ARG A 136 13.40 -2.53 2.78
C ARG A 136 12.28 -2.33 1.78
N THR A 137 11.73 -1.14 1.74
CA THR A 137 10.73 -0.78 0.74
C THR A 137 11.40 -0.37 -0.57
N SER A 138 10.71 -0.56 -1.69
CA SER A 138 11.23 -0.19 -3.01
C SER A 138 11.65 1.28 -3.09
N TRP A 139 10.93 2.18 -2.42
CA TRP A 139 11.28 3.60 -2.41
C TRP A 139 12.59 3.88 -1.62
N GLN A 140 12.84 3.15 -0.53
CA GLN A 140 14.11 3.26 0.22
C GLN A 140 15.29 2.78 -0.63
N GLU A 141 15.13 1.66 -1.33
CA GLU A 141 16.16 1.15 -2.24
C GLU A 141 16.49 2.14 -3.37
N ILE A 142 15.47 2.79 -3.94
CA ILE A 142 15.66 3.83 -4.97
C ILE A 142 16.44 5.01 -4.42
N ILE A 143 16.11 5.50 -3.22
CA ILE A 143 16.79 6.63 -2.59
C ILE A 143 18.26 6.29 -2.33
N ASP A 144 18.54 5.15 -1.73
CA ASP A 144 19.91 4.76 -1.41
C ASP A 144 20.77 4.58 -2.66
N ASN A 145 20.21 4.03 -3.73
CA ASN A 145 20.92 3.83 -4.99
C ASN A 145 21.17 5.13 -5.77
N LYS A 146 20.32 6.14 -5.60
CA LYS A 146 20.41 7.41 -6.34
C LYS A 146 20.83 8.58 -5.47
N GLY A 147 20.60 8.55 -4.17
CA GLY A 147 21.00 9.61 -3.23
C GLY A 147 22.51 9.71 -3.02
N GLY A 148 23.26 8.65 -3.29
CA GLY A 148 24.73 8.65 -3.27
C GLY A 148 25.40 9.36 -4.46
N LYS A 149 24.64 9.87 -5.43
CA LYS A 149 25.16 10.52 -6.65
C LYS A 149 24.98 12.05 -6.70
N HIS A 150 24.43 12.66 -5.67
CA HIS A 150 24.20 14.13 -5.62
C HIS A 150 25.08 14.86 -4.61
N GLY A 151 26.25 14.33 -4.35
CA GLY A 151 27.24 14.91 -3.42
C GLY A 151 28.48 15.58 -4.05
N ASP A 152 28.57 15.63 -5.37
CA ASP A 152 29.71 16.32 -6.04
C ASP A 152 29.22 16.91 -7.38
N ASP A 153 28.69 18.13 -7.34
CA ASP A 153 28.79 19.12 -8.41
C ASP A 153 28.49 20.53 -7.84
#